data_85ee7b3f6455119bb165eda6448f83af
#
_entry.id   85ee7b3f6455119bb165eda6448f83af
#
_cell.length_a   1.000
_cell.length_b   1.000
_cell.length_c   1.000
_cell.angle_alpha   90.00
_cell.angle_beta   90.00
_cell.angle_gamma   90.00
#
_symmetry.space_group_name_H-M   'P 1'
#
loop_
_entity.id
_entity.type
_entity.pdbx_description
1 polymer ?
#
loop_
_entity_poly.entity_id
_entity_poly.type
_entity_poly.pdbx_seq_one_letter_code
_entity_poly.pdbx_strand_id
1 'polypeptide(L)'
;MKHAEGLLTVPLSDVAGSSKLYEQSWLPDGDAKAALLIVHGYGEHSGRYSHVAKYFVERGYAVYAIDHDGHGKSDGSPGFVEHFSVYLDGVQALLAKIQVDQGGLPIFLVGHSMGGLISSSFLIENQDAFAGCVLSGPAVKSDIEPPGWQLAIIRVLARIAPKLGVLELDASGVSRDQNVVDAYIADPLVFKGKISARLVAELFAAMQNVMNNASAITLPIIFMHGEADVLAAPIGSRVLHGKISSSDNTLKLYPGLYHEIFNEPEQLEVLGDMHTWLEAHLPA
;
A
#
# COMPACT_ATOMS: atom_id res chain seq x y z
N MET A 1 6.70 -16.21 17.79
CA MET A 1 6.74 -15.52 16.47
C MET A 1 8.13 -15.65 15.87
N LYS A 2 8.22 -16.17 14.66
CA LYS A 2 9.47 -16.25 13.88
C LYS A 2 9.51 -15.05 12.92
N HIS A 3 10.65 -14.36 12.83
CA HIS A 3 10.86 -13.25 11.90
C HIS A 3 12.02 -13.61 10.96
N ALA A 4 11.82 -13.39 9.67
CA ALA A 4 12.86 -13.57 8.66
C ALA A 4 12.90 -12.36 7.73
N GLU A 5 14.08 -12.11 7.19
CA GLU A 5 14.37 -11.03 6.23
C GLU A 5 15.10 -11.63 5.03
N GLY A 6 14.86 -11.08 3.84
CA GLY A 6 15.51 -11.55 2.63
C GLY A 6 15.54 -10.50 1.52
N LEU A 7 16.02 -10.93 0.35
CA LEU A 7 16.03 -10.15 -0.88
C LEU A 7 15.38 -10.98 -1.98
N LEU A 8 14.37 -10.42 -2.63
CA LEU A 8 13.77 -10.98 -3.84
C LEU A 8 14.39 -10.31 -5.06
N THR A 9 14.86 -11.10 -6.02
CA THR A 9 15.23 -10.59 -7.34
C THR A 9 13.99 -10.60 -8.22
N VAL A 10 13.49 -9.42 -8.56
CA VAL A 10 12.24 -9.21 -9.26
C VAL A 10 12.53 -8.79 -10.70
N PRO A 11 12.22 -9.61 -11.71
CA PRO A 11 12.24 -9.19 -13.10
C PRO A 11 11.24 -8.05 -13.32
N LEU A 12 11.62 -7.04 -14.07
CA LEU A 12 10.76 -5.88 -14.35
C LEU A 12 10.08 -6.05 -15.71
N SER A 13 8.75 -5.87 -15.75
CA SER A 13 7.95 -6.13 -16.96
C SER A 13 8.13 -5.05 -18.03
N ASP A 14 8.12 -3.76 -17.65
CA ASP A 14 8.17 -2.62 -18.57
C ASP A 14 9.52 -1.89 -18.58
N VAL A 15 10.47 -2.36 -17.77
CA VAL A 15 11.82 -1.81 -17.66
C VAL A 15 12.84 -2.92 -17.82
N ALA A 16 13.88 -2.70 -18.60
CA ALA A 16 14.92 -3.72 -18.78
C ALA A 16 15.66 -4.02 -17.46
N GLY A 17 15.79 -5.30 -17.11
CA GLY A 17 16.56 -5.76 -15.97
C GLY A 17 15.71 -6.31 -14.83
N SER A 18 16.25 -6.20 -13.63
CA SER A 18 15.61 -6.66 -12.39
C SER A 18 15.94 -5.71 -11.25
N SER A 19 15.10 -5.69 -10.23
CA SER A 19 15.32 -4.99 -8.96
C SER A 19 15.48 -6.00 -7.82
N LYS A 20 16.31 -5.71 -6.84
CA LYS A 20 16.39 -6.48 -5.59
C LYS A 20 15.56 -5.77 -4.55
N LEU A 21 14.45 -6.41 -4.18
CA LEU A 21 13.53 -5.88 -3.19
C LEU A 21 13.75 -6.59 -1.85
N TYR A 22 13.91 -5.79 -0.80
CA TYR A 22 13.96 -6.30 0.57
C TYR A 22 12.60 -6.79 0.99
N GLU A 23 12.53 -7.98 1.59
CA GLU A 23 11.29 -8.58 2.09
C GLU A 23 11.44 -9.01 3.54
N GLN A 24 10.32 -9.01 4.24
CA GLN A 24 10.19 -9.50 5.60
C GLN A 24 9.00 -10.43 5.74
N SER A 25 9.15 -11.43 6.62
CA SER A 25 8.05 -12.28 7.03
C SER A 25 8.01 -12.47 8.54
N TRP A 26 6.81 -12.47 9.10
CA TRP A 26 6.53 -12.77 10.50
C TRP A 26 5.55 -13.93 10.55
N LEU A 27 5.96 -15.02 11.17
CA LEU A 27 5.21 -16.27 11.18
C LEU A 27 4.81 -16.66 12.60
N PRO A 28 3.62 -17.26 12.81
CA PRO A 28 3.24 -17.83 14.09
C PRO A 28 4.13 -19.03 14.45
N ASP A 29 4.13 -19.45 15.70
CA ASP A 29 4.90 -20.62 16.13
C ASP A 29 4.25 -21.94 15.68
N GLY A 30 2.93 -21.94 15.42
CA GLY A 30 2.18 -23.05 14.80
C GLY A 30 1.84 -22.77 13.32
N ASP A 31 0.91 -23.57 12.79
CA ASP A 31 0.38 -23.38 11.45
C ASP A 31 -0.40 -22.07 11.34
N ALA A 32 -0.20 -21.33 10.26
CA ALA A 32 -0.98 -20.15 9.97
C ALA A 32 -2.34 -20.53 9.37
N LYS A 33 -3.37 -19.74 9.66
CA LYS A 33 -4.72 -19.93 9.09
C LYS A 33 -4.93 -19.14 7.79
N ALA A 34 -4.18 -18.06 7.59
CA ALA A 34 -4.17 -17.23 6.39
C ALA A 34 -2.86 -16.43 6.34
N ALA A 35 -2.58 -15.84 5.19
CA ALA A 35 -1.45 -14.92 5.01
C ALA A 35 -1.95 -13.49 4.72
N LEU A 36 -1.22 -12.50 5.24
CA LEU A 36 -1.39 -11.08 4.91
C LEU A 36 -0.21 -10.64 4.05
N LEU A 37 -0.49 -10.08 2.87
CA LEU A 37 0.49 -9.42 2.01
C LEU A 37 0.34 -7.91 2.21
N ILE A 38 1.30 -7.28 2.89
CA ILE A 38 1.30 -5.84 3.18
C ILE A 38 2.05 -5.08 2.10
N VAL A 39 1.40 -4.05 1.55
CA VAL A 39 1.88 -3.12 0.54
C VAL A 39 1.92 -1.73 1.16
N HIS A 40 3.11 -1.24 1.48
CA HIS A 40 3.32 0.01 2.21
C HIS A 40 3.13 1.27 1.33
N GLY A 41 3.06 2.44 1.98
CA GLY A 41 2.86 3.73 1.34
C GLY A 41 4.13 4.37 0.77
N TYR A 42 3.98 5.59 0.22
CA TYR A 42 5.11 6.36 -0.27
C TYR A 42 6.01 6.84 0.87
N GLY A 43 7.32 6.81 0.62
CA GLY A 43 8.34 7.35 1.51
C GLY A 43 8.65 6.49 2.73
N GLU A 44 7.84 5.49 3.03
CA GLU A 44 7.98 4.59 4.16
C GLU A 44 8.58 3.22 3.75
N HIS A 45 8.51 2.22 4.63
CA HIS A 45 9.04 0.88 4.42
C HIS A 45 8.34 -0.17 5.29
N SER A 46 8.50 -1.46 4.94
CA SER A 46 7.86 -2.60 5.60
C SER A 46 8.13 -2.71 7.11
N GLY A 47 9.28 -2.24 7.58
CA GLY A 47 9.65 -2.28 9.01
C GLY A 47 8.69 -1.50 9.91
N ARG A 48 8.00 -0.49 9.39
CA ARG A 48 7.01 0.30 10.13
C ARG A 48 5.73 -0.47 10.45
N TYR A 49 5.54 -1.63 9.83
CA TYR A 49 4.39 -2.52 10.07
C TYR A 49 4.68 -3.63 11.09
N SER A 50 5.81 -3.62 11.79
CA SER A 50 6.18 -4.67 12.75
C SER A 50 5.14 -4.86 13.87
N HIS A 51 4.49 -3.78 14.34
CA HIS A 51 3.44 -3.85 15.34
C HIS A 51 2.13 -4.44 14.78
N VAL A 52 1.78 -4.12 13.53
CA VAL A 52 0.66 -4.73 12.79
C VAL A 52 0.92 -6.22 12.60
N ALA A 53 2.13 -6.57 12.14
CA ALA A 53 2.54 -7.96 11.96
C ALA A 53 2.45 -8.74 13.28
N LYS A 54 2.97 -8.18 14.38
CA LYS A 54 2.86 -8.79 15.70
C LYS A 54 1.40 -9.04 16.09
N TYR A 55 0.52 -8.04 15.93
CA TYR A 55 -0.89 -8.15 16.25
C TYR A 55 -1.57 -9.31 15.53
N PHE A 56 -1.29 -9.49 14.23
CA PHE A 56 -1.91 -10.54 13.43
C PHE A 56 -1.24 -11.91 13.60
N VAL A 57 0.08 -11.96 13.80
CA VAL A 57 0.78 -13.23 14.10
C VAL A 57 0.31 -13.85 15.41
N GLU A 58 0.07 -13.05 16.44
CA GLU A 58 -0.50 -13.52 17.73
C GLU A 58 -1.93 -14.08 17.56
N ARG A 59 -2.56 -13.80 16.41
CA ARG A 59 -3.90 -14.29 16.02
C ARG A 59 -3.87 -15.38 14.95
N GLY A 60 -2.69 -15.92 14.65
CA GLY A 60 -2.53 -17.07 13.76
C GLY A 60 -2.41 -16.71 12.28
N TYR A 61 -2.09 -15.48 11.93
CA TYR A 61 -1.78 -15.09 10.55
C TYR A 61 -0.28 -15.13 10.27
N ALA A 62 0.11 -15.56 9.08
CA ALA A 62 1.44 -15.27 8.55
C ALA A 62 1.41 -13.87 7.91
N VAL A 63 2.41 -13.04 8.15
CA VAL A 63 2.47 -11.68 7.61
C VAL A 63 3.71 -11.52 6.77
N TYR A 64 3.56 -10.95 5.58
CA TYR A 64 4.62 -10.69 4.62
C TYR A 64 4.56 -9.25 4.15
N ALA A 65 5.72 -8.64 3.97
CA ALA A 65 5.85 -7.28 3.43
C ALA A 65 7.13 -7.15 2.61
N ILE A 66 7.12 -6.25 1.62
CA ILE A 66 8.32 -5.86 0.89
C ILE A 66 8.56 -4.37 1.05
N ASP A 67 9.80 -3.93 0.88
CA ASP A 67 10.10 -2.55 0.58
C ASP A 67 10.02 -2.37 -0.94
N HIS A 68 9.23 -1.40 -1.40
CA HIS A 68 9.11 -1.11 -2.83
C HIS A 68 10.44 -0.61 -3.42
N ASP A 69 10.59 -0.74 -4.74
CA ASP A 69 11.72 -0.10 -5.45
C ASP A 69 11.83 1.38 -5.07
N GLY A 70 13.05 1.84 -4.75
CA GLY A 70 13.30 3.19 -4.25
C GLY A 70 12.88 3.47 -2.81
N HIS A 71 12.55 2.44 -2.01
CA HIS A 71 12.12 2.57 -0.61
C HIS A 71 12.91 1.66 0.33
N GLY A 72 13.02 2.08 1.57
CA GLY A 72 13.59 1.28 2.65
C GLY A 72 14.98 0.72 2.32
N LYS A 73 15.12 -0.61 2.33
CA LYS A 73 16.34 -1.35 2.05
C LYS A 73 16.41 -1.93 0.63
N SER A 74 15.41 -1.65 -0.23
CA SER A 74 15.36 -2.11 -1.62
C SER A 74 16.25 -1.29 -2.56
N ASP A 75 16.55 -1.86 -3.72
CA ASP A 75 17.16 -1.15 -4.84
C ASP A 75 16.26 0.01 -5.33
N GLY A 76 16.75 0.80 -6.25
CA GLY A 76 16.03 1.91 -6.85
C GLY A 76 16.47 3.27 -6.35
N SER A 77 15.87 4.32 -6.88
CA SER A 77 16.16 5.71 -6.52
C SER A 77 15.05 6.27 -5.65
N PRO A 78 15.33 6.78 -4.44
CA PRO A 78 14.29 7.35 -3.59
C PRO A 78 13.47 8.44 -4.28
N GLY A 79 12.13 8.36 -4.16
CA GLY A 79 11.23 9.33 -4.74
C GLY A 79 11.07 9.26 -6.26
N PHE A 80 11.54 8.19 -6.89
CA PHE A 80 11.51 7.98 -8.34
C PHE A 80 11.15 6.53 -8.69
N VAL A 81 10.40 6.35 -9.76
CA VAL A 81 10.21 5.08 -10.45
C VAL A 81 10.14 5.35 -11.95
N GLU A 82 10.65 4.44 -12.77
CA GLU A 82 10.58 4.59 -14.24
C GLU A 82 9.16 4.34 -14.77
N HIS A 83 8.49 3.28 -14.27
CA HIS A 83 7.12 2.90 -14.58
C HIS A 83 6.41 2.40 -13.32
N PHE A 84 5.12 2.68 -13.22
CA PHE A 84 4.31 2.23 -12.08
C PHE A 84 4.25 0.69 -11.95
N SER A 85 4.36 -0.03 -13.09
CA SER A 85 4.41 -1.50 -13.12
C SER A 85 5.53 -2.11 -12.28
N VAL A 86 6.63 -1.40 -12.03
CA VAL A 86 7.72 -1.85 -11.14
C VAL A 86 7.19 -2.19 -9.74
N TYR A 87 6.21 -1.42 -9.25
CA TYR A 87 5.55 -1.72 -7.98
C TYR A 87 4.66 -2.96 -8.06
N LEU A 88 3.95 -3.15 -9.20
CA LEU A 88 3.10 -4.32 -9.43
C LEU A 88 3.94 -5.59 -9.53
N ASP A 89 5.10 -5.53 -10.21
CA ASP A 89 6.06 -6.64 -10.30
C ASP A 89 6.54 -7.06 -8.91
N GLY A 90 6.79 -6.11 -8.01
CA GLY A 90 7.15 -6.36 -6.61
C GLY A 90 6.05 -7.10 -5.85
N VAL A 91 4.79 -6.66 -5.98
CA VAL A 91 3.63 -7.34 -5.36
C VAL A 91 3.49 -8.75 -5.91
N GLN A 92 3.63 -8.93 -7.23
CA GLN A 92 3.57 -10.25 -7.88
C GLN A 92 4.65 -11.19 -7.37
N ALA A 93 5.88 -10.71 -7.19
CA ALA A 93 6.98 -11.52 -6.69
C ALA A 93 6.77 -11.94 -5.23
N LEU A 94 6.28 -11.03 -4.38
CA LEU A 94 5.96 -11.36 -2.99
C LEU A 94 4.78 -12.34 -2.90
N LEU A 95 3.75 -12.15 -3.73
CA LEU A 95 2.62 -13.09 -3.82
C LEU A 95 3.10 -14.49 -4.19
N ALA A 96 3.95 -14.62 -5.20
CA ALA A 96 4.53 -15.90 -5.60
C ALA A 96 5.33 -16.56 -4.47
N LYS A 97 6.11 -15.78 -3.71
CA LYS A 97 6.82 -16.28 -2.53
C LYS A 97 5.84 -16.80 -1.47
N ILE A 98 4.79 -16.05 -1.14
CA ILE A 98 3.78 -16.48 -0.15
C ILE A 98 3.12 -17.78 -0.58
N GLN A 99 2.76 -17.92 -1.85
CA GLN A 99 2.16 -19.14 -2.40
C GLN A 99 3.08 -20.37 -2.25
N VAL A 100 4.40 -20.18 -2.40
CA VAL A 100 5.40 -21.23 -2.16
C VAL A 100 5.55 -21.54 -0.68
N ASP A 101 5.70 -20.51 0.15
CA ASP A 101 6.00 -20.66 1.58
C ASP A 101 4.79 -21.22 2.37
N GLN A 102 3.56 -20.87 1.97
CA GLN A 102 2.34 -21.11 2.74
C GLN A 102 1.35 -22.10 2.08
N GLY A 103 1.72 -22.67 0.94
CA GLY A 103 1.09 -23.89 0.38
C GLY A 103 -0.45 -23.89 0.32
N GLY A 104 -1.10 -22.88 -0.25
CA GLY A 104 -2.56 -22.89 -0.47
C GLY A 104 -3.39 -22.23 0.65
N LEU A 105 -2.75 -21.55 1.60
CA LEU A 105 -3.49 -20.71 2.55
C LEU A 105 -4.21 -19.55 1.83
N PRO A 106 -5.38 -19.12 2.34
CA PRO A 106 -6.01 -17.90 1.85
C PRO A 106 -5.08 -16.69 2.11
N ILE A 107 -4.96 -15.84 1.10
CA ILE A 107 -4.10 -14.64 1.15
C ILE A 107 -5.00 -13.41 1.12
N PHE A 108 -4.78 -12.48 2.04
CA PHE A 108 -5.41 -11.17 2.04
C PHE A 108 -4.39 -10.10 1.65
N LEU A 109 -4.78 -9.22 0.74
CA LEU A 109 -3.98 -8.07 0.31
C LEU A 109 -4.27 -6.88 1.24
N VAL A 110 -3.24 -6.25 1.78
CA VAL A 110 -3.37 -5.10 2.69
C VAL A 110 -2.55 -3.95 2.13
N GLY A 111 -3.22 -2.92 1.61
CA GLY A 111 -2.56 -1.76 1.00
C GLY A 111 -2.79 -0.47 1.76
N HIS A 112 -1.72 0.26 2.08
CA HIS A 112 -1.80 1.57 2.72
C HIS A 112 -1.35 2.69 1.78
N SER A 113 -2.10 3.79 1.71
CA SER A 113 -1.73 5.00 0.97
C SER A 113 -1.39 4.71 -0.51
N MET A 114 -0.17 5.01 -0.98
CA MET A 114 0.33 4.58 -2.29
C MET A 114 0.23 3.06 -2.45
N GLY A 115 0.48 2.27 -1.40
CA GLY A 115 0.26 0.83 -1.41
C GLY A 115 -1.19 0.45 -1.64
N GLY A 116 -2.14 1.27 -1.21
CA GLY A 116 -3.57 1.13 -1.54
C GLY A 116 -3.87 1.36 -3.02
N LEU A 117 -3.19 2.32 -3.66
CA LEU A 117 -3.25 2.52 -5.12
C LEU A 117 -2.62 1.36 -5.87
N ILE A 118 -1.44 0.89 -5.43
CA ILE A 118 -0.75 -0.29 -6.00
C ILE A 118 -1.66 -1.51 -5.89
N SER A 119 -2.22 -1.77 -4.71
CA SER A 119 -3.14 -2.89 -4.46
C SER A 119 -4.38 -2.80 -5.35
N SER A 120 -5.02 -1.63 -5.44
CA SER A 120 -6.19 -1.44 -6.30
C SER A 120 -5.86 -1.66 -7.77
N SER A 121 -4.68 -1.21 -8.24
CA SER A 121 -4.21 -1.44 -9.61
C SER A 121 -3.96 -2.93 -9.87
N PHE A 122 -3.33 -3.63 -8.91
CA PHE A 122 -3.02 -5.05 -9.01
C PHE A 122 -4.27 -5.92 -9.07
N LEU A 123 -5.30 -5.59 -8.29
CA LEU A 123 -6.57 -6.33 -8.22
C LEU A 123 -7.35 -6.32 -9.53
N ILE A 124 -7.21 -5.31 -10.39
CA ILE A 124 -7.93 -5.23 -11.67
C ILE A 124 -7.70 -6.50 -12.50
N GLU A 125 -6.50 -7.09 -12.43
CA GLU A 125 -6.12 -8.25 -13.25
C GLU A 125 -5.83 -9.51 -12.40
N ASN A 126 -5.57 -9.38 -11.09
CA ASN A 126 -5.01 -10.46 -10.27
C ASN A 126 -5.84 -10.77 -9.02
N GLN A 127 -7.09 -10.35 -8.93
CA GLN A 127 -7.91 -10.47 -7.72
C GLN A 127 -8.20 -11.92 -7.30
N ASP A 128 -8.22 -12.87 -8.22
CA ASP A 128 -8.49 -14.30 -7.96
C ASP A 128 -7.44 -14.95 -7.05
N ALA A 129 -6.28 -14.30 -6.89
CA ALA A 129 -5.22 -14.77 -6.00
C ALA A 129 -5.49 -14.47 -4.52
N PHE A 130 -6.53 -13.68 -4.20
CA PHE A 130 -6.79 -13.20 -2.85
C PHE A 130 -8.18 -13.60 -2.35
N ALA A 131 -8.25 -13.90 -1.05
CA ALA A 131 -9.52 -14.11 -0.35
C ALA A 131 -10.25 -12.78 -0.08
N GLY A 132 -9.53 -11.67 -0.05
CA GLY A 132 -10.08 -10.34 0.12
C GLY A 132 -8.99 -9.27 0.19
N CYS A 133 -9.41 -8.01 0.25
CA CYS A 133 -8.50 -6.87 0.31
C CYS A 133 -8.88 -5.87 1.40
N VAL A 134 -7.87 -5.35 2.08
CA VAL A 134 -7.98 -4.24 3.05
C VAL A 134 -7.23 -3.04 2.50
N LEU A 135 -7.92 -1.91 2.33
CA LEU A 135 -7.34 -0.65 1.90
C LEU A 135 -7.38 0.36 3.04
N SER A 136 -6.21 0.78 3.50
CA SER A 136 -6.03 1.79 4.55
C SER A 136 -5.60 3.13 3.94
N GLY A 137 -6.44 4.15 4.04
CA GLY A 137 -6.16 5.48 3.50
C GLY A 137 -5.66 5.48 2.04
N PRO A 138 -6.28 4.72 1.10
CA PRO A 138 -5.71 4.52 -0.24
C PRO A 138 -5.62 5.82 -1.03
N ALA A 139 -4.44 6.10 -1.60
CA ALA A 139 -4.16 7.29 -2.40
C ALA A 139 -4.69 7.14 -3.84
N VAL A 140 -5.99 6.89 -4.00
CA VAL A 140 -6.62 6.61 -5.30
C VAL A 140 -7.23 7.84 -5.96
N LYS A 141 -7.33 8.96 -5.23
CA LYS A 141 -7.84 10.23 -5.74
C LYS A 141 -7.24 11.39 -4.94
N SER A 142 -6.90 12.48 -5.61
CA SER A 142 -6.53 13.74 -4.96
C SER A 142 -7.77 14.58 -4.66
N ASP A 143 -7.78 15.30 -3.53
CA ASP A 143 -8.83 16.28 -3.21
C ASP A 143 -8.89 17.42 -4.23
N ILE A 144 -7.71 17.85 -4.66
CA ILE A 144 -7.57 18.89 -5.66
C ILE A 144 -7.09 18.24 -6.94
N GLU A 145 -8.01 18.03 -7.89
CA GLU A 145 -7.63 17.62 -9.22
C GLU A 145 -6.82 18.76 -9.87
N PRO A 146 -5.52 18.54 -10.17
CA PRO A 146 -4.75 19.59 -10.82
C PRO A 146 -5.41 19.92 -12.15
N PRO A 147 -5.55 21.23 -12.48
CA PRO A 147 -6.08 21.62 -13.79
C PRO A 147 -5.26 20.95 -14.91
N GLY A 148 -5.91 20.63 -16.03
CA GLY A 148 -5.30 19.87 -17.11
C GLY A 148 -3.96 20.42 -17.63
N TRP A 149 -3.77 21.74 -17.58
CA TRP A 149 -2.49 22.36 -17.94
C TRP A 149 -1.34 22.05 -16.97
N GLN A 150 -1.62 21.90 -15.65
CA GLN A 150 -0.61 21.49 -14.67
C GLN A 150 -0.21 20.03 -14.89
N LEU A 151 -1.17 19.15 -15.16
CA LEU A 151 -0.88 17.76 -15.53
C LEU A 151 -0.06 17.69 -16.84
N ALA A 152 -0.33 18.54 -17.81
CA ALA A 152 0.46 18.63 -19.03
C ALA A 152 1.91 19.04 -18.73
N ILE A 153 2.13 20.03 -17.86
CA ILE A 153 3.48 20.43 -17.42
C ILE A 153 4.18 19.27 -16.71
N ILE A 154 3.52 18.59 -15.77
CA ILE A 154 4.10 17.43 -15.07
C ILE A 154 4.51 16.35 -16.07
N ARG A 155 3.66 16.03 -17.06
CA ARG A 155 3.98 15.05 -18.12
C ARG A 155 5.19 15.47 -18.98
N VAL A 156 5.34 16.75 -19.29
CA VAL A 156 6.51 17.27 -19.98
C VAL A 156 7.75 17.13 -19.10
N LEU A 157 7.70 17.57 -17.85
CA LEU A 157 8.80 17.43 -16.89
C LEU A 157 9.18 15.97 -16.66
N ALA A 158 8.20 15.06 -16.59
CA ALA A 158 8.43 13.62 -16.49
C ALA A 158 9.24 13.03 -17.65
N ARG A 159 9.25 13.70 -18.83
CA ARG A 159 10.02 13.29 -20.00
C ARG A 159 11.41 13.92 -20.07
N ILE A 160 11.51 15.23 -19.78
CA ILE A 160 12.76 16.00 -19.99
C ILE A 160 13.62 16.10 -18.72
N ALA A 161 13.02 16.02 -17.54
CA ALA A 161 13.68 16.08 -16.24
C ALA A 161 12.99 15.11 -15.24
N PRO A 162 12.98 13.79 -15.53
CA PRO A 162 12.16 12.80 -14.81
C PRO A 162 12.44 12.75 -13.31
N LYS A 163 13.66 13.01 -12.89
CA LYS A 163 14.09 13.00 -11.47
C LYS A 163 13.93 14.35 -10.77
N LEU A 164 13.40 15.38 -11.44
CA LEU A 164 13.13 16.67 -10.81
C LEU A 164 12.08 16.51 -9.71
N GLY A 165 12.42 16.85 -8.47
CA GLY A 165 11.49 16.85 -7.33
C GLY A 165 10.46 17.98 -7.48
N VAL A 166 9.17 17.65 -7.52
CA VAL A 166 8.08 18.60 -7.81
C VAL A 166 7.00 18.65 -6.71
N LEU A 167 6.89 17.63 -5.88
CA LEU A 167 5.88 17.53 -4.82
C LEU A 167 6.53 17.08 -3.51
N GLU A 168 6.15 17.69 -2.41
CA GLU A 168 6.58 17.35 -1.06
C GLU A 168 5.36 17.00 -0.22
N LEU A 169 5.45 15.96 0.60
CA LEU A 169 4.41 15.60 1.54
C LEU A 169 4.78 16.11 2.94
N ASP A 170 3.78 16.64 3.65
CA ASP A 170 3.96 17.10 5.02
C ASP A 170 3.85 15.91 5.99
N ALA A 171 4.95 15.57 6.63
CA ALA A 171 5.00 14.48 7.60
C ALA A 171 4.07 14.70 8.82
N SER A 172 3.66 15.94 9.11
CA SER A 172 2.73 16.22 10.22
C SER A 172 1.34 15.63 9.99
N GLY A 173 1.00 15.28 8.74
CA GLY A 173 -0.27 14.66 8.39
C GLY A 173 -0.33 13.14 8.62
N VAL A 174 0.77 12.48 8.99
CA VAL A 174 0.77 11.02 9.11
C VAL A 174 -0.05 10.52 10.30
N SER A 175 0.05 11.18 11.46
CA SER A 175 -0.70 10.82 12.68
C SER A 175 -0.92 12.05 13.58
N ARG A 176 -1.94 11.98 14.43
CA ARG A 176 -2.16 12.95 15.53
C ARG A 176 -1.18 12.75 16.69
N ASP A 177 -0.58 11.57 16.80
CA ASP A 177 0.44 11.29 17.83
C ASP A 177 1.79 11.86 17.38
N GLN A 178 2.25 12.90 18.10
CA GLN A 178 3.54 13.54 17.80
C GLN A 178 4.72 12.57 17.90
N ASN A 179 4.67 11.54 18.76
CA ASN A 179 5.73 10.54 18.84
C ASN A 179 5.83 9.72 17.55
N VAL A 180 4.71 9.45 16.89
CA VAL A 180 4.68 8.77 15.58
C VAL A 180 5.29 9.67 14.51
N VAL A 181 4.93 10.95 14.49
CA VAL A 181 5.50 11.95 13.56
C VAL A 181 7.01 12.08 13.78
N ASP A 182 7.47 12.21 15.02
CA ASP A 182 8.89 12.34 15.35
C ASP A 182 9.67 11.08 14.96
N ALA A 183 9.12 9.89 15.22
CA ALA A 183 9.70 8.62 14.80
C ALA A 183 9.80 8.52 13.26
N TYR A 184 8.76 8.94 12.53
CA TYR A 184 8.76 8.99 11.07
C TYR A 184 9.87 9.91 10.55
N ILE A 185 10.00 11.10 11.13
CA ILE A 185 11.02 12.09 10.74
C ILE A 185 12.44 11.60 11.09
N ALA A 186 12.61 10.91 12.22
CA ALA A 186 13.91 10.40 12.68
C ALA A 186 14.36 9.15 11.93
N ASP A 187 13.45 8.42 11.28
CA ASP A 187 13.77 7.15 10.61
C ASP A 187 14.66 7.39 9.37
N PRO A 188 15.88 6.80 9.30
CA PRO A 188 16.78 6.95 8.15
C PRO A 188 16.29 6.23 6.89
N LEU A 189 15.38 5.26 7.00
CA LEU A 189 14.82 4.53 5.88
C LEU A 189 13.58 5.24 5.27
N VAL A 190 13.06 6.24 5.96
CA VAL A 190 11.97 7.07 5.44
C VAL A 190 12.53 8.14 4.51
N PHE A 191 12.02 8.17 3.28
CA PHE A 191 12.36 9.20 2.31
C PHE A 191 11.52 10.46 2.53
N LYS A 192 12.20 11.54 2.88
CA LYS A 192 11.60 12.86 3.20
C LYS A 192 11.83 13.91 2.09
N GLY A 193 12.34 13.47 0.95
CA GLY A 193 12.58 14.35 -0.19
C GLY A 193 11.35 14.55 -1.07
N LYS A 194 11.50 15.39 -2.09
CA LYS A 194 10.43 15.66 -3.04
C LYS A 194 10.20 14.47 -3.98
N ILE A 195 8.93 14.18 -4.23
CA ILE A 195 8.49 13.21 -5.23
C ILE A 195 8.92 13.73 -6.62
N SER A 196 9.51 12.87 -7.41
CA SER A 196 9.96 13.23 -8.76
C SER A 196 8.80 13.47 -9.72
N ALA A 197 9.03 14.28 -10.75
CA ALA A 197 8.04 14.56 -11.80
C ALA A 197 7.55 13.28 -12.47
N ARG A 198 8.47 12.29 -12.68
CA ARG A 198 8.10 10.99 -13.26
C ARG A 198 7.17 10.24 -12.34
N LEU A 199 7.52 10.05 -11.07
CA LEU A 199 6.67 9.33 -10.13
C LEU A 199 5.30 10.00 -9.95
N VAL A 200 5.23 11.34 -9.87
CA VAL A 200 3.95 12.05 -9.82
C VAL A 200 3.10 11.76 -11.06
N ALA A 201 3.69 11.77 -12.24
CA ALA A 201 2.96 11.45 -13.48
C ALA A 201 2.44 10.01 -13.51
N GLU A 202 3.26 9.05 -13.05
CA GLU A 202 2.90 7.63 -12.95
C GLU A 202 1.78 7.41 -11.94
N LEU A 203 1.84 8.07 -10.76
CA LEU A 203 0.77 7.98 -9.74
C LEU A 203 -0.56 8.52 -10.28
N PHE A 204 -0.57 9.68 -10.94
CA PHE A 204 -1.80 10.21 -11.53
C PHE A 204 -2.35 9.31 -12.64
N ALA A 205 -1.49 8.72 -13.47
CA ALA A 205 -1.92 7.76 -14.49
C ALA A 205 -2.53 6.51 -13.86
N ALA A 206 -1.92 5.97 -12.81
CA ALA A 206 -2.44 4.82 -12.05
C ALA A 206 -3.78 5.14 -11.37
N MET A 207 -3.92 6.32 -10.74
CA MET A 207 -5.21 6.76 -10.16
C MET A 207 -6.32 6.81 -11.21
N GLN A 208 -6.03 7.38 -12.39
CA GLN A 208 -6.99 7.41 -13.50
C GLN A 208 -7.36 6.00 -13.99
N ASN A 209 -6.34 5.12 -14.12
CA ASN A 209 -6.56 3.73 -14.53
C ASN A 209 -7.47 2.99 -13.54
N VAL A 210 -7.18 3.09 -12.22
CA VAL A 210 -8.01 2.47 -11.18
C VAL A 210 -9.44 3.00 -11.23
N MET A 211 -9.63 4.33 -11.32
CA MET A 211 -10.96 4.93 -11.36
C MET A 211 -11.77 4.56 -12.61
N ASN A 212 -11.10 4.33 -13.75
CA ASN A 212 -11.75 3.93 -15.00
C ASN A 212 -12.10 2.43 -15.03
N ASN A 213 -11.31 1.59 -14.35
CA ASN A 213 -11.45 0.13 -14.36
C ASN A 213 -11.94 -0.43 -13.01
N ALA A 214 -12.39 0.43 -12.10
CA ALA A 214 -12.84 0.05 -10.75
C ALA A 214 -13.90 -1.07 -10.77
N SER A 215 -14.79 -1.07 -11.77
CA SER A 215 -15.84 -2.10 -11.93
C SER A 215 -15.31 -3.51 -12.18
N ALA A 216 -14.03 -3.67 -12.52
CA ALA A 216 -13.39 -4.99 -12.60
C ALA A 216 -13.15 -5.62 -11.23
N ILE A 217 -13.10 -4.83 -10.15
CA ILE A 217 -12.85 -5.30 -8.78
C ILE A 217 -14.15 -5.87 -8.21
N THR A 218 -14.16 -7.16 -7.93
CA THR A 218 -15.34 -7.93 -7.49
C THR A 218 -15.11 -8.75 -6.21
N LEU A 219 -13.85 -8.92 -5.76
CA LEU A 219 -13.53 -9.65 -4.54
C LEU A 219 -14.04 -8.90 -3.28
N PRO A 220 -14.19 -9.60 -2.13
CA PRO A 220 -14.48 -8.96 -0.84
C PRO A 220 -13.43 -7.88 -0.50
N ILE A 221 -13.88 -6.69 -0.13
CA ILE A 221 -12.98 -5.56 0.13
C ILE A 221 -13.49 -4.64 1.23
N ILE A 222 -12.60 -4.22 2.11
CA ILE A 222 -12.87 -3.16 3.09
C ILE A 222 -11.96 -1.96 2.88
N PHE A 223 -12.58 -0.79 2.87
CA PHE A 223 -11.92 0.51 2.90
C PHE A 223 -11.94 1.04 4.34
N MET A 224 -10.78 1.33 4.89
CA MET A 224 -10.58 1.89 6.22
C MET A 224 -9.87 3.23 6.10
N HIS A 225 -10.46 4.34 6.55
CA HIS A 225 -9.90 5.66 6.30
C HIS A 225 -10.13 6.63 7.45
N GLY A 226 -9.12 7.40 7.82
CA GLY A 226 -9.26 8.50 8.77
C GLY A 226 -10.03 9.67 8.15
N GLU A 227 -11.09 10.17 8.79
CA GLU A 227 -11.88 11.27 8.21
C GLU A 227 -11.14 12.62 8.19
N ALA A 228 -10.12 12.77 9.02
CA ALA A 228 -9.27 13.96 9.07
C ALA A 228 -7.93 13.79 8.31
N ASP A 229 -7.83 12.78 7.44
CA ASP A 229 -6.67 12.55 6.58
C ASP A 229 -6.49 13.71 5.58
N VAL A 230 -5.30 14.34 5.65
CA VAL A 230 -4.91 15.47 4.77
C VAL A 230 -3.89 15.05 3.70
N LEU A 231 -3.39 13.80 3.73
CA LEU A 231 -2.40 13.28 2.78
C LEU A 231 -3.06 12.50 1.64
N ALA A 232 -4.04 11.67 1.96
CA ALA A 232 -4.86 10.96 0.99
C ALA A 232 -6.35 11.26 1.27
N ALA A 233 -7.00 11.90 0.32
CA ALA A 233 -8.36 12.40 0.52
C ALA A 233 -9.38 11.28 0.82
N PRO A 234 -10.13 11.32 1.93
CA PRO A 234 -11.17 10.33 2.24
C PRO A 234 -12.24 10.19 1.15
N ILE A 235 -12.45 11.24 0.35
CA ILE A 235 -13.33 11.20 -0.82
C ILE A 235 -12.87 10.15 -1.84
N GLY A 236 -11.57 9.86 -1.92
CA GLY A 236 -11.02 8.80 -2.78
C GLY A 236 -11.60 7.44 -2.45
N SER A 237 -11.57 7.06 -1.17
CA SER A 237 -12.19 5.82 -0.68
C SER A 237 -13.69 5.77 -0.94
N ARG A 238 -14.42 6.87 -0.68
CA ARG A 238 -15.87 6.94 -0.94
C ARG A 238 -16.19 6.74 -2.43
N VAL A 239 -15.43 7.38 -3.32
CA VAL A 239 -15.64 7.28 -4.77
C VAL A 239 -15.29 5.89 -5.28
N LEU A 240 -14.14 5.33 -4.88
CA LEU A 240 -13.73 4.00 -5.32
C LEU A 240 -14.69 2.92 -4.80
N HIS A 241 -15.08 2.97 -3.51
CA HIS A 241 -16.10 2.11 -2.93
C HIS A 241 -17.41 2.10 -3.74
N GLY A 242 -17.87 3.26 -4.22
CA GLY A 242 -19.07 3.37 -5.05
C GLY A 242 -18.90 2.92 -6.51
N LYS A 243 -17.68 2.67 -6.98
CA LYS A 243 -17.38 2.31 -8.38
C LYS A 243 -17.04 0.84 -8.58
N ILE A 244 -16.56 0.15 -7.56
CA ILE A 244 -16.25 -1.29 -7.63
C ILE A 244 -17.53 -2.11 -7.77
N SER A 245 -17.42 -3.30 -8.36
CA SER A 245 -18.55 -4.23 -8.55
C SER A 245 -18.61 -5.33 -7.49
N SER A 246 -17.78 -5.26 -6.45
CA SER A 246 -17.87 -6.19 -5.34
C SER A 246 -19.23 -6.10 -4.66
N SER A 247 -19.89 -7.25 -4.49
CA SER A 247 -21.12 -7.37 -3.70
C SER A 247 -20.85 -7.39 -2.19
N ASP A 248 -19.60 -7.60 -1.80
CA ASP A 248 -19.12 -7.63 -0.43
C ASP A 248 -18.06 -6.54 -0.25
N ASN A 249 -18.53 -5.30 -0.16
CA ASN A 249 -17.68 -4.15 0.05
C ASN A 249 -18.11 -3.38 1.30
N THR A 250 -17.14 -3.00 2.10
CA THR A 250 -17.34 -2.23 3.33
C THR A 250 -16.54 -0.94 3.28
N LEU A 251 -17.14 0.16 3.72
CA LEU A 251 -16.44 1.43 3.94
C LEU A 251 -16.54 1.81 5.42
N LYS A 252 -15.42 1.79 6.13
CA LYS A 252 -15.30 2.22 7.51
C LYS A 252 -14.46 3.48 7.62
N LEU A 253 -15.08 4.55 8.10
CA LEU A 253 -14.43 5.84 8.31
C LEU A 253 -14.25 6.08 9.80
N TYR A 254 -13.07 6.59 10.18
CA TYR A 254 -12.70 6.84 11.57
C TYR A 254 -12.68 8.34 11.83
N PRO A 255 -13.69 8.87 12.59
CA PRO A 255 -13.76 10.29 12.89
C PRO A 255 -12.51 10.80 13.58
N GLY A 256 -11.94 11.88 13.06
CA GLY A 256 -10.78 12.56 13.63
C GLY A 256 -9.42 11.90 13.41
N LEU A 257 -9.34 10.65 12.92
CA LEU A 257 -8.07 10.00 12.62
C LEU A 257 -7.44 10.59 11.36
N TYR A 258 -6.10 10.64 11.37
CA TYR A 258 -5.27 11.10 10.25
C TYR A 258 -4.94 9.93 9.30
N HIS A 259 -3.87 10.08 8.52
CA HIS A 259 -3.53 9.19 7.41
C HIS A 259 -3.18 7.75 7.83
N GLU A 260 -2.25 7.61 8.76
CA GLU A 260 -1.75 6.31 9.20
C GLU A 260 -2.62 5.73 10.33
N ILE A 261 -3.82 5.29 10.00
CA ILE A 261 -4.79 4.79 11.00
C ILE A 261 -4.27 3.62 11.84
N PHE A 262 -3.28 2.88 11.36
CA PHE A 262 -2.59 1.82 12.11
C PHE A 262 -1.56 2.36 13.10
N ASN A 263 -1.24 3.64 13.05
CA ASN A 263 -0.30 4.34 13.93
C ASN A 263 -0.96 5.44 14.77
N GLU A 264 -2.28 5.55 14.71
CA GLU A 264 -3.05 6.48 15.54
C GLU A 264 -3.17 5.96 16.99
N PRO A 265 -3.48 6.80 17.98
CA PRO A 265 -3.74 6.35 19.36
C PRO A 265 -4.78 5.24 19.45
N GLU A 266 -5.77 5.22 18.55
CA GLU A 266 -6.83 4.23 18.45
C GLU A 266 -6.46 2.99 17.61
N GLN A 267 -5.18 2.77 17.29
CA GLN A 267 -4.72 1.69 16.42
C GLN A 267 -5.26 0.30 16.81
N LEU A 268 -5.45 0.02 18.11
CA LEU A 268 -5.95 -1.27 18.53
C LEU A 268 -7.43 -1.50 18.16
N GLU A 269 -8.24 -0.43 18.13
CA GLU A 269 -9.61 -0.48 17.61
C GLU A 269 -9.58 -0.73 16.09
N VAL A 270 -8.76 0.02 15.37
CA VAL A 270 -8.61 -0.13 13.91
C VAL A 270 -8.16 -1.53 13.53
N LEU A 271 -7.13 -2.07 14.21
CA LEU A 271 -6.65 -3.44 13.98
C LEU A 271 -7.68 -4.50 14.40
N GLY A 272 -8.49 -4.22 15.43
CA GLY A 272 -9.60 -5.08 15.86
C GLY A 272 -10.70 -5.17 14.80
N ASP A 273 -11.05 -4.05 14.19
CA ASP A 273 -12.02 -4.01 13.10
C ASP A 273 -11.51 -4.76 11.86
N MET A 274 -10.25 -4.52 11.48
CA MET A 274 -9.61 -5.27 10.41
C MET A 274 -9.62 -6.77 10.69
N HIS A 275 -9.25 -7.18 11.91
CA HIS A 275 -9.26 -8.59 12.31
C HIS A 275 -10.66 -9.19 12.22
N THR A 276 -11.68 -8.50 12.72
CA THR A 276 -13.07 -8.96 12.66
C THR A 276 -13.53 -9.17 11.22
N TRP A 277 -13.15 -8.26 10.32
CA TRP A 277 -13.47 -8.40 8.90
C TRP A 277 -12.74 -9.60 8.28
N LEU A 278 -11.43 -9.75 8.56
CA LEU A 278 -10.63 -10.88 8.04
C LEU A 278 -11.19 -12.23 8.50
N GLU A 279 -11.59 -12.37 9.78
CA GLU A 279 -12.18 -13.61 10.31
C GLU A 279 -13.49 -13.98 9.59
N ALA A 280 -14.31 -12.99 9.27
CA ALA A 280 -15.57 -13.22 8.56
C ALA A 280 -15.37 -13.67 7.09
N HIS A 281 -14.16 -13.45 6.54
CA HIS A 281 -13.83 -13.77 5.15
C HIS A 281 -12.81 -14.91 5.00
N LEU A 282 -12.50 -15.62 6.10
CA LEU A 282 -11.75 -16.87 6.00
C LEU A 282 -12.61 -17.92 5.29
N PRO A 283 -12.09 -18.62 4.28
CA PRO A 283 -12.78 -19.76 3.68
C PRO A 283 -13.12 -20.81 4.73
N ALA A 284 -14.31 -21.42 4.59
CA ALA A 284 -14.81 -22.45 5.49
C ALA A 284 -13.96 -23.75 5.46
#